data_9f5ea968a840c3d2356e4ad22dbf3a35
#
_entry.id   9f5ea968a840c3d2356e4ad22dbf3a35
#
_cell.length_a   1.000
_cell.length_b   1.000
_cell.length_c   1.000
_cell.angle_alpha   90.00
_cell.angle_beta   90.00
_cell.angle_gamma   90.00
#
_symmetry.space_group_name_H-M   'P 1'
#
loop_
_entity.id
_entity.type
_entity.pdbx_description
1 polymer ?
#
loop_
_entity_poly.entity_id
_entity_poly.type
_entity_poly.pdbx_seq_one_letter_code
_entity_poly.pdbx_strand_id
1 'polypeptide(L)' 'MRETAVRASELAEPEADLTSRQQVIAELLCEGCTDDQIAERIGLSVRSVRYEVARLLEALQVRTRFAAGVRYARSKLS' A
#
# COMPACT_ATOMS: atom_id res chain seq x y z
N MET A 1 -19.53 5.77 23.52
CA MET A 1 -18.96 5.01 23.49
C MET A 1 -18.77 4.10 22.45
N ARG A 2 -19.64 3.52 21.99
CA ARG A 2 -19.47 2.61 20.96
C ARG A 2 -18.92 3.23 19.75
N GLU A 3 -19.12 4.46 19.55
CA GLU A 3 -18.60 5.10 18.39
C GLU A 3 -17.14 5.07 18.38
N THR A 4 -16.54 5.17 19.51
CA THR A 4 -15.11 5.17 19.61
C THR A 4 -14.54 3.88 19.07
N ALA A 5 -15.13 2.80 19.47
CA ALA A 5 -14.64 1.51 19.01
C ALA A 5 -14.79 1.36 17.51
N VAL A 6 -15.91 1.80 17.00
CA VAL A 6 -16.14 1.71 15.58
C VAL A 6 -15.11 2.52 14.83
N ARG A 7 -14.85 3.69 15.34
CA ARG A 7 -13.92 4.56 14.69
C ARG A 7 -12.53 3.99 14.68
N ALA A 8 -12.13 3.38 15.77
CA ALA A 8 -10.84 2.76 15.83
C ALA A 8 -10.71 1.67 14.78
N SER A 9 -11.75 0.90 14.60
CA SER A 9 -11.75 -0.11 13.58
C SER A 9 -11.61 0.48 12.22
N GLU A 10 -12.32 1.53 11.96
CA GLU A 10 -12.27 2.15 10.66
C GLU A 10 -10.88 2.66 10.37
N LEU A 11 -10.22 3.20 11.36
CA LEU A 11 -8.87 3.68 11.15
C LEU A 11 -7.91 2.54 10.89
N ALA A 12 -8.19 1.41 11.43
CA ALA A 12 -7.31 0.28 11.27
C ALA A 12 -7.49 -0.43 9.96
N GLU A 13 -8.67 -0.26 9.39
CA GLU A 13 -8.99 -1.00 8.23
C GLU A 13 -8.80 -0.44 6.90
N PRO A 14 -8.48 0.80 6.72
CA PRO A 14 -8.47 1.38 5.38
C PRO A 14 -7.64 0.60 4.41
N GLU A 15 -6.66 -0.06 4.92
CA GLU A 15 -5.79 -0.77 4.04
C GLU A 15 -6.25 -2.18 3.80
N ALA A 16 -7.31 -2.56 4.40
CA ALA A 16 -7.74 -3.94 4.34
C ALA A 16 -8.17 -4.41 2.98
N ASP A 17 -8.52 -3.50 2.11
CA ASP A 17 -9.03 -3.89 0.81
C ASP A 17 -8.01 -3.93 -0.30
N LEU A 18 -6.76 -4.04 0.03
CA LEU A 18 -5.75 -4.12 -1.00
C LEU A 18 -5.84 -5.44 -1.74
N THR A 19 -5.69 -5.39 -3.05
CA THR A 19 -5.62 -6.61 -3.83
C THR A 19 -4.31 -7.32 -3.54
N SER A 20 -4.22 -8.59 -3.95
CA SER A 20 -2.98 -9.33 -3.76
C SER A 20 -1.80 -8.62 -4.44
N ARG A 21 -2.03 -8.12 -5.64
CA ARG A 21 -0.96 -7.42 -6.35
C ARG A 21 -0.56 -6.16 -5.61
N GLN A 22 -1.53 -5.43 -5.10
CA GLN A 22 -1.23 -4.21 -4.34
C GLN A 22 -0.44 -4.52 -3.08
N GLN A 23 -0.76 -5.63 -2.43
CA GLN A 23 -0.01 -6.01 -1.24
C GLN A 23 1.44 -6.30 -1.57
N VAL A 24 1.68 -7.01 -2.67
CA VAL A 24 3.05 -7.30 -3.08
C VAL A 24 3.79 -6.01 -3.39
N ILE A 25 3.15 -5.11 -4.12
CA ILE A 25 3.78 -3.84 -4.45
C ILE A 25 4.08 -3.04 -3.18
N ALA A 26 3.14 -3.02 -2.25
CA ALA A 26 3.36 -2.30 -0.99
C ALA A 26 4.57 -2.85 -0.25
N GLU A 27 4.73 -4.16 -0.25
CA GLU A 27 5.87 -4.76 0.39
C GLU A 27 7.18 -4.37 -0.29
N LEU A 28 7.17 -4.34 -1.61
CA LEU A 28 8.37 -3.94 -2.34
C LEU A 28 8.69 -2.47 -2.11
N LEU A 29 7.66 -1.64 -1.96
CA LEU A 29 7.90 -0.25 -1.61
C LEU A 29 8.54 -0.13 -0.22
N CYS A 30 8.11 -0.96 0.70
CA CYS A 30 8.71 -0.98 2.03
C CYS A 30 10.18 -1.35 1.97
N GLU A 31 10.55 -2.17 0.99
CA GLU A 31 11.93 -2.57 0.83
C GLU A 31 12.76 -1.53 0.08
N GLY A 32 12.11 -0.47 -0.38
CA GLY A 32 12.83 0.58 -1.08
C GLY A 32 13.03 0.33 -2.57
N CYS A 33 12.26 -0.58 -3.15
CA CYS A 33 12.40 -0.89 -4.56
C CYS A 33 11.97 0.27 -5.45
N THR A 34 12.69 0.43 -6.55
CA THR A 34 12.30 1.39 -7.58
C THR A 34 11.22 0.77 -8.45
N ASP A 35 10.60 1.59 -9.29
CA ASP A 35 9.60 1.08 -10.21
C ASP A 35 10.17 0.02 -11.16
N ASP A 36 11.40 0.23 -11.60
CA ASP A 36 12.05 -0.77 -12.46
C ASP A 36 12.23 -2.09 -11.74
N GLN A 37 12.65 -2.02 -10.49
CA GLN A 37 12.85 -3.23 -9.70
C GLN A 37 11.54 -3.95 -9.45
N ILE A 38 10.50 -3.20 -9.16
CA ILE A 38 9.20 -3.79 -8.95
C ILE A 38 8.71 -4.46 -10.23
N ALA A 39 8.84 -3.75 -11.35
CA ALA A 39 8.39 -4.29 -12.62
C ALA A 39 9.08 -5.62 -12.92
N GLU A 40 10.36 -5.67 -12.66
CA GLU A 40 11.11 -6.88 -12.90
C GLU A 40 10.67 -8.02 -11.99
N ARG A 41 10.43 -7.72 -10.72
CA ARG A 41 10.02 -8.72 -9.75
C ARG A 41 8.66 -9.32 -10.04
N ILE A 42 7.72 -8.52 -10.48
CA ILE A 42 6.36 -9.00 -10.63
C ILE A 42 5.96 -9.22 -12.08
N GLY A 43 6.90 -9.00 -13.01
CA GLY A 43 6.64 -9.31 -14.42
C GLY A 43 5.70 -8.35 -15.11
N LEU A 44 5.74 -7.08 -14.74
CA LEU A 44 4.93 -6.06 -15.38
C LEU A 44 5.83 -5.01 -16.00
N SER A 45 5.25 -4.20 -16.88
CA SER A 45 5.98 -3.06 -17.42
C SER A 45 6.08 -1.98 -16.35
N VAL A 46 7.05 -1.10 -16.49
CA VAL A 46 7.19 0.03 -15.56
C VAL A 46 5.93 0.89 -15.61
N ARG A 47 5.34 1.04 -16.77
CA ARG A 47 4.14 1.83 -16.90
C ARG A 47 3.01 1.23 -16.07
N SER A 48 2.86 -0.08 -16.13
CA SER A 48 1.85 -0.75 -15.33
C SER A 48 2.13 -0.61 -13.85
N VAL A 49 3.41 -0.69 -13.47
CA VAL A 49 3.77 -0.52 -12.06
C VAL A 49 3.40 0.87 -11.58
N ARG A 50 3.67 1.88 -12.39
CA ARG A 50 3.32 3.25 -12.00
C ARG A 50 1.83 3.41 -11.80
N TYR A 51 1.06 2.78 -12.66
CA TYR A 51 -0.39 2.83 -12.55
C TYR A 51 -0.82 2.15 -11.23
N GLU A 52 -0.26 0.98 -10.96
CA GLU A 52 -0.63 0.25 -9.75
C GLU A 52 -0.18 0.99 -8.49
N VAL A 53 0.98 1.64 -8.54
CA VAL A 53 1.44 2.41 -7.40
C VAL A 53 0.47 3.57 -7.14
N ALA A 54 0.02 4.24 -8.19
CA ALA A 54 -0.93 5.34 -8.01
C ALA A 54 -2.21 4.84 -7.36
N ARG A 55 -2.69 3.69 -7.79
CA ARG A 55 -3.89 3.12 -7.20
C ARG A 55 -3.67 2.72 -5.75
N LEU A 56 -2.48 2.23 -5.44
CA LEU A 56 -2.14 1.86 -4.08
C LEU A 56 -2.13 3.09 -3.18
N LEU A 57 -1.57 4.20 -3.67
CA LEU A 57 -1.56 5.43 -2.88
C LEU A 57 -2.97 5.88 -2.57
N GLU A 58 -3.86 5.77 -3.55
CA GLU A 58 -5.25 6.12 -3.32
C GLU A 58 -5.89 5.21 -2.29
N ALA A 59 -5.63 3.92 -2.41
CA ALA A 59 -6.23 2.95 -1.49
C ALA A 59 -5.76 3.19 -0.07
N LEU A 60 -4.51 3.58 0.11
CA LEU A 60 -3.96 3.84 1.42
C LEU A 60 -4.17 5.28 1.87
N GLN A 61 -4.72 6.11 0.99
CA GLN A 61 -5.03 7.50 1.30
C GLN A 61 -3.78 8.28 1.69
N VAL A 62 -2.71 8.06 0.93
CA VAL A 62 -1.45 8.78 1.13
C VAL A 62 -1.03 9.39 -0.18
N ARG A 63 -0.03 10.26 -0.16
CA ARG A 63 0.40 10.97 -1.34
C ARG A 63 1.72 10.56 -1.93
N THR A 64 2.55 9.88 -1.17
CA THR A 64 3.87 9.51 -1.65
C THR A 64 4.10 8.04 -1.42
N ARG A 65 5.02 7.49 -2.19
CA ARG A 65 5.36 6.08 -2.03
C ARG A 65 6.02 5.83 -0.68
N PHE A 66 6.75 6.81 -0.17
CA PHE A 66 7.34 6.67 1.14
C PHE A 66 6.24 6.51 2.19
N ALA A 67 5.23 7.37 2.13
CA ALA A 67 4.12 7.31 3.07
C ALA A 67 3.35 6.00 2.92
N ALA A 68 3.25 5.50 1.69
CA ALA A 68 2.58 4.23 1.46
C ALA A 68 3.31 3.10 2.14
N GLY A 69 4.63 3.09 2.03
CA GLY A 69 5.44 2.06 2.69
C GLY A 69 5.28 2.11 4.20
N VAL A 70 5.34 3.32 4.74
CA VAL A 70 5.21 3.49 6.18
C VAL A 70 3.84 3.01 6.65
N ARG A 71 2.80 3.42 5.96
CA ARG A 71 1.46 3.06 6.37
C ARG A 71 1.23 1.56 6.28
N TYR A 72 1.72 0.95 5.21
CA TYR A 72 1.56 -0.47 5.06
C TYR A 72 2.32 -1.23 6.15
N ALA A 73 3.55 -0.82 6.43
CA ALA A 73 4.35 -1.47 7.45
C ALA A 73 3.68 -1.35 8.82
N ARG A 74 3.12 -0.19 9.11
CA ARG A 74 2.46 0.00 10.39
C ARG A 74 1.22 -0.86 10.52
N SER A 75 0.48 -1.02 9.45
CA SER A 75 -0.72 -1.84 9.52
C SER A 75 -0.35 -3.29 9.75
N LYS A 76 0.79 -3.73 9.23
CA LYS A 76 1.21 -5.10 9.45
C LYS A 76 1.71 -5.34 10.86
N LEU A 77 2.19 -4.31 11.50
CA LEU A 77 2.67 -4.44 12.87
C LEU A 77 1.56 -4.41 13.89
N SER A 78 0.40 -3.98 13.51
CA SER A 78 -0.72 -3.93 14.45
C SER A 78 -1.36 -5.32 14.66
#